data_c3f36dcc47a00e55a1c42c6daa33cd8c
#
_entry.id   c3f36dcc47a00e55a1c42c6daa33cd8c
#
_cell.length_a   1.000
_cell.length_b   1.000
_cell.length_c   1.000
_cell.angle_alpha   90.00
_cell.angle_beta   90.00
_cell.angle_gamma   90.00
#
_symmetry.space_group_name_H-M   'P 1'
#
loop_
_entity.id
_entity.type
_entity.pdbx_description
1 polymer ?
#
loop_
_entity_poly.entity_id
_entity_poly.type
_entity_poly.pdbx_seq_one_letter_code
_entity_poly.pdbx_strand_id
1 'polypeptide(L)'
;MQQKIPIENLYYLLCYAWGVSDQLDKVKVDGEKCHSLENLLSMVLFNACDRLLRQGLLRAYRFEEQEVEGVRGKLNLAETLKSGKHLNGRTICQVDELTQDVVINRVIFSTLKRLMRIEGIDEDIRARLRKTLAKFPHIEEIRVTEGLLGRLLQHRLSGFYKLVLNICRLIWDSTLPCKDKDGRLEFLDFTEDDFRMNCIFERFLMNFCKQNCRDEYPEVHREYIDFQLSPFGMMFKETGEALPMMETDVTLFNPN
;
A
#
# COMPACT_ATOMS: atom_id res chain seq x y z
N MET A 1 12.81 -27.79 11.69
CA MET A 1 13.02 -27.00 10.45
C MET A 1 11.70 -26.35 10.11
N GLN A 2 11.54 -25.06 10.35
CA GLN A 2 10.37 -24.31 9.86
C GLN A 2 10.47 -24.27 8.33
N GLN A 3 9.49 -24.80 7.66
CA GLN A 3 9.42 -24.78 6.21
C GLN A 3 9.06 -23.34 5.80
N LYS A 4 10.04 -22.56 5.32
CA LYS A 4 9.79 -21.21 4.83
C LYS A 4 8.79 -21.27 3.67
N ILE A 5 7.79 -20.39 3.71
CA ILE A 5 6.83 -20.23 2.61
C ILE A 5 7.62 -19.83 1.35
N PRO A 6 7.42 -20.51 0.21
CA PRO A 6 8.05 -20.08 -1.03
C PRO A 6 7.70 -18.63 -1.36
N ILE A 7 8.68 -17.87 -1.80
CA ILE A 7 8.54 -16.41 -2.02
C ILE A 7 7.40 -16.07 -3.01
N GLU A 8 7.18 -16.90 -4.03
CA GLU A 8 6.06 -16.76 -4.96
C GLU A 8 4.71 -16.87 -4.27
N ASN A 9 4.58 -17.84 -3.36
CA ASN A 9 3.36 -18.05 -2.60
C ASN A 9 3.07 -16.88 -1.66
N LEU A 10 4.12 -16.20 -1.16
CA LEU A 10 3.96 -15.01 -0.33
C LEU A 10 3.31 -13.86 -1.09
N TYR A 11 3.70 -13.60 -2.34
CA TYR A 11 3.05 -12.58 -3.16
C TYR A 11 1.56 -12.89 -3.39
N TYR A 12 1.25 -14.15 -3.68
CA TYR A 12 -0.11 -14.64 -3.84
C TYR A 12 -0.94 -14.41 -2.58
N LEU A 13 -0.40 -14.82 -1.44
CA LEU A 13 -1.01 -14.67 -0.12
C LEU A 13 -1.29 -13.19 0.20
N LEU A 14 -0.34 -12.30 -0.05
CA LEU A 14 -0.49 -10.86 0.17
C LEU A 14 -1.59 -10.25 -0.71
N CYS A 15 -1.69 -10.62 -1.98
CA CYS A 15 -2.73 -10.12 -2.88
C CYS A 15 -4.13 -10.48 -2.40
N TYR A 16 -4.33 -11.72 -1.92
CA TYR A 16 -5.59 -12.12 -1.32
C TYR A 16 -5.84 -11.40 0.01
N ALA A 17 -4.83 -11.33 0.90
CA ALA A 17 -4.95 -10.65 2.19
C ALA A 17 -5.35 -9.17 2.05
N TRP A 18 -4.92 -8.51 0.97
CA TRP A 18 -5.27 -7.13 0.67
C TRP A 18 -6.56 -6.96 -0.15
N GLY A 19 -7.23 -8.06 -0.53
CA GLY A 19 -8.45 -8.04 -1.35
C GLY A 19 -8.22 -7.49 -2.76
N VAL A 20 -7.06 -7.75 -3.34
CA VAL A 20 -6.65 -7.32 -4.69
C VAL A 20 -6.18 -8.51 -5.54
N SER A 21 -6.70 -9.71 -5.28
CA SER A 21 -6.36 -10.94 -6.01
C SER A 21 -6.65 -10.86 -7.52
N ASP A 22 -7.63 -10.03 -7.92
CA ASP A 22 -7.93 -9.71 -9.33
C ASP A 22 -6.79 -8.95 -10.03
N GLN A 23 -5.75 -8.55 -9.28
CA GLN A 23 -4.56 -7.86 -9.79
C GLN A 23 -3.34 -8.79 -9.92
N LEU A 24 -3.43 -10.05 -9.48
CA LEU A 24 -2.31 -11.01 -9.46
C LEU A 24 -1.59 -11.11 -10.80
N ASP A 25 -2.33 -11.31 -11.89
CA ASP A 25 -1.77 -11.49 -13.23
C ASP A 25 -1.22 -10.18 -13.85
N LYS A 26 -1.47 -9.05 -13.18
CA LYS A 26 -1.06 -7.74 -13.70
C LYS A 26 0.40 -7.39 -13.43
N VAL A 27 1.04 -8.10 -12.50
CA VAL A 27 2.45 -7.92 -12.15
C VAL A 27 3.15 -9.26 -12.30
N LYS A 28 4.12 -9.33 -13.21
CA LYS A 28 4.94 -10.52 -13.38
C LYS A 28 5.93 -10.63 -12.23
N VAL A 29 5.89 -11.74 -11.52
CA VAL A 29 6.85 -12.12 -10.49
C VAL A 29 7.63 -13.32 -10.98
N ASP A 30 8.95 -13.20 -11.05
CA ASP A 30 9.87 -14.26 -11.42
C ASP A 30 10.52 -14.77 -10.12
N GLY A 31 9.89 -15.78 -9.51
CA GLY A 31 10.29 -16.29 -8.21
C GLY A 31 11.67 -16.93 -8.20
N GLU A 32 12.12 -17.49 -9.34
CA GLU A 32 13.46 -18.08 -9.46
C GLU A 32 14.58 -17.03 -9.26
N LYS A 33 14.27 -15.74 -9.46
CA LYS A 33 15.21 -14.61 -9.30
C LYS A 33 15.09 -13.90 -7.97
N CYS A 34 14.15 -14.29 -7.12
CA CYS A 34 13.93 -13.65 -5.85
C CYS A 34 14.35 -14.56 -4.70
N HIS A 35 15.52 -14.31 -4.14
CA HIS A 35 16.04 -15.10 -3.01
C HIS A 35 15.71 -14.50 -1.65
N SER A 36 15.18 -13.28 -1.62
CA SER A 36 14.83 -12.54 -0.40
C SER A 36 13.57 -11.69 -0.59
N LEU A 37 12.97 -11.32 0.53
CA LEU A 37 11.72 -10.57 0.55
C LEU A 37 11.87 -9.15 0.00
N GLU A 38 12.98 -8.46 0.31
CA GLU A 38 13.28 -7.13 -0.22
C GLU A 38 13.45 -7.17 -1.74
N ASN A 39 14.02 -8.23 -2.28
CA ASN A 39 14.13 -8.44 -3.73
C ASN A 39 12.77 -8.68 -4.37
N LEU A 40 11.92 -9.52 -3.75
CA LEU A 40 10.54 -9.74 -4.19
C LEU A 40 9.74 -8.43 -4.24
N LEU A 41 9.69 -7.70 -3.13
CA LEU A 41 8.91 -6.45 -3.05
C LEU A 41 9.44 -5.38 -4.01
N SER A 42 10.75 -5.31 -4.18
CA SER A 42 11.38 -4.43 -5.18
C SER A 42 10.95 -4.80 -6.59
N MET A 43 10.97 -6.09 -6.94
CA MET A 43 10.56 -6.58 -8.26
C MET A 43 9.08 -6.29 -8.53
N VAL A 44 8.21 -6.59 -7.58
CA VAL A 44 6.77 -6.32 -7.70
C VAL A 44 6.54 -4.81 -7.88
N LEU A 45 7.21 -3.97 -7.09
CA LEU A 45 7.01 -2.52 -7.15
C LEU A 45 7.51 -1.93 -8.48
N PHE A 46 8.72 -2.27 -8.96
CA PHE A 46 9.19 -1.70 -10.23
C PHE A 46 8.39 -2.21 -11.43
N ASN A 47 7.94 -3.48 -11.46
CA ASN A 47 7.09 -4.00 -12.52
C ASN A 47 5.70 -3.32 -12.51
N ALA A 48 5.15 -3.08 -11.32
CA ALA A 48 3.91 -2.32 -11.17
C ALA A 48 4.08 -0.86 -11.63
N CYS A 49 5.19 -0.20 -11.28
CA CYS A 49 5.51 1.15 -11.72
C CYS A 49 5.70 1.23 -13.25
N ASP A 50 6.39 0.28 -13.86
CA ASP A 50 6.54 0.22 -15.31
C ASP A 50 5.18 0.09 -16.02
N ARG A 51 4.23 -0.61 -15.42
CA ARG A 51 2.85 -0.65 -15.91
C ARG A 51 2.14 0.69 -15.76
N LEU A 52 2.20 1.32 -14.57
CA LEU A 52 1.60 2.64 -14.34
C LEU A 52 2.16 3.69 -15.27
N LEU A 53 3.47 3.70 -15.52
CA LEU A 53 4.11 4.63 -16.44
C LEU A 53 3.63 4.44 -17.89
N ARG A 54 3.39 3.20 -18.32
CA ARG A 54 2.84 2.92 -19.66
C ARG A 54 1.37 3.29 -19.80
N GLN A 55 0.57 3.11 -18.74
CA GLN A 55 -0.86 3.46 -18.73
C GLN A 55 -1.10 4.95 -18.48
N GLY A 56 -0.09 5.65 -17.99
CA GLY A 56 -0.16 7.01 -17.48
C GLY A 56 -0.40 7.04 -15.97
N LEU A 57 0.44 7.81 -15.28
CA LEU A 57 0.31 8.04 -13.85
C LEU A 57 -0.99 8.80 -13.53
N LEU A 58 -1.50 8.62 -12.31
CA LEU A 58 -2.65 9.38 -11.82
C LEU A 58 -2.37 10.89 -11.96
N ARG A 59 -3.39 11.61 -12.40
CA ARG A 59 -3.35 13.07 -12.54
C ARG A 59 -4.43 13.70 -11.69
N ALA A 60 -4.15 14.88 -11.19
CA ALA A 60 -5.12 15.73 -10.52
C ALA A 60 -4.89 17.18 -10.90
N TYR A 61 -5.94 17.99 -10.80
CA TYR A 61 -5.81 19.42 -10.96
C TYR A 61 -5.15 20.00 -9.70
N ARG A 62 -4.11 20.80 -9.90
CA ARG A 62 -3.44 21.60 -8.88
C ARG A 62 -3.74 23.06 -9.16
N PHE A 63 -4.22 23.75 -8.15
CA PHE A 63 -4.45 25.19 -8.23
C PHE A 63 -3.14 25.89 -7.85
N GLU A 64 -2.56 26.61 -8.77
CA GLU A 64 -1.38 27.42 -8.53
C GLU A 64 -1.66 28.89 -8.84
N GLU A 65 -1.21 29.78 -7.94
CA GLU A 65 -1.19 31.20 -8.24
C GLU A 65 0.03 31.50 -9.10
N GLN A 66 -0.21 31.95 -10.32
CA GLN A 66 0.82 32.29 -11.28
C GLN A 66 0.65 33.74 -11.74
N GLU A 67 1.80 34.39 -11.93
CA GLU A 67 1.86 35.67 -12.63
C GLU A 67 1.76 35.44 -14.13
N VAL A 68 0.73 36.00 -14.75
CA VAL A 68 0.47 35.83 -16.18
C VAL A 68 0.28 37.18 -16.86
N GLU A 69 0.61 37.25 -18.15
CA GLU A 69 0.25 38.40 -18.97
C GLU A 69 -1.25 38.33 -19.32
N GLY A 70 -1.98 39.41 -19.02
CA GLY A 70 -3.44 39.40 -19.14
C GLY A 70 -4.13 38.62 -18.04
N VAL A 71 -5.23 37.94 -18.33
CA VAL A 71 -6.01 37.13 -17.39
C VAL A 71 -6.12 35.69 -17.88
N ARG A 72 -5.70 34.74 -17.04
CA ARG A 72 -5.82 33.31 -17.33
C ARG A 72 -6.32 32.56 -16.09
N GLY A 73 -7.47 31.90 -16.20
CA GLY A 73 -8.11 31.24 -15.07
C GLY A 73 -8.82 32.23 -14.16
N LYS A 74 -8.77 32.01 -12.82
CA LYS A 74 -9.45 32.84 -11.83
C LYS A 74 -8.52 33.98 -11.37
N LEU A 75 -8.88 35.22 -11.66
CA LEU A 75 -8.12 36.41 -11.26
C LEU A 75 -8.15 36.58 -9.72
N ASN A 76 -6.97 36.67 -9.10
CA ASN A 76 -6.81 37.16 -7.75
C ASN A 76 -6.59 38.68 -7.76
N LEU A 77 -7.71 39.42 -7.80
CA LEU A 77 -7.67 40.89 -7.92
C LEU A 77 -6.96 41.53 -6.73
N ALA A 78 -7.18 41.04 -5.50
CA ALA A 78 -6.58 41.58 -4.30
C ALA A 78 -5.05 41.51 -4.34
N GLU A 79 -4.51 40.36 -4.69
CA GLU A 79 -3.05 40.17 -4.76
C GLU A 79 -2.43 40.88 -5.98
N THR A 80 -3.15 40.94 -7.09
CA THR A 80 -2.75 41.70 -8.29
C THR A 80 -2.60 43.19 -7.99
N LEU A 81 -3.55 43.78 -7.28
CA LEU A 81 -3.51 45.20 -6.89
C LEU A 81 -2.41 45.46 -5.86
N LYS A 82 -2.31 44.57 -4.86
CA LYS A 82 -1.34 44.67 -3.77
C LYS A 82 0.11 44.61 -4.25
N SER A 83 0.37 43.76 -5.26
CA SER A 83 1.68 43.60 -5.87
C SER A 83 2.03 44.69 -6.89
N GLY A 84 1.08 45.56 -7.28
CA GLY A 84 1.30 46.60 -8.30
C GLY A 84 1.53 46.07 -9.74
N LYS A 85 1.38 44.78 -9.97
CA LYS A 85 1.73 44.12 -11.23
C LYS A 85 0.81 44.52 -12.39
N HIS A 86 -0.42 44.94 -12.07
CA HIS A 86 -1.39 45.44 -13.04
C HIS A 86 -0.87 46.64 -13.85
N LEU A 87 0.04 47.44 -13.28
CA LEU A 87 0.67 48.57 -13.97
C LEU A 87 1.54 48.12 -15.17
N ASN A 88 2.01 46.88 -15.16
CA ASN A 88 2.83 46.29 -16.22
C ASN A 88 2.01 45.30 -17.08
N GLY A 89 0.68 45.34 -17.03
CA GLY A 89 -0.18 44.43 -17.78
C GLY A 89 -0.15 42.99 -17.29
N ARG A 90 0.37 42.74 -16.09
CA ARG A 90 0.45 41.41 -15.48
C ARG A 90 -0.56 41.26 -14.35
N THR A 91 -1.11 40.06 -14.22
CA THR A 91 -2.08 39.73 -13.18
C THR A 91 -1.66 38.47 -12.44
N ILE A 92 -2.10 38.32 -11.20
CA ILE A 92 -1.97 37.10 -10.44
C ILE A 92 -3.28 36.32 -10.62
N CYS A 93 -3.16 35.16 -11.26
CA CYS A 93 -4.31 34.30 -11.55
C CYS A 93 -4.10 32.93 -10.89
N GLN A 94 -5.18 32.37 -10.39
CA GLN A 94 -5.24 30.97 -10.02
C GLN A 94 -5.46 30.17 -11.31
N VAL A 95 -4.46 29.38 -11.68
CA VAL A 95 -4.47 28.54 -12.88
C VAL A 95 -4.58 27.10 -12.47
N ASP A 96 -5.48 26.37 -13.13
CA ASP A 96 -5.63 24.94 -12.94
C ASP A 96 -4.64 24.22 -13.82
N GLU A 97 -3.67 23.56 -13.22
CA GLU A 97 -2.69 22.74 -13.93
C GLU A 97 -2.96 21.26 -13.67
N LEU A 98 -3.05 20.47 -14.74
CA LEU A 98 -3.19 19.02 -14.64
C LEU A 98 -1.80 18.41 -14.41
N THR A 99 -1.53 18.00 -13.19
CA THR A 99 -0.22 17.48 -12.79
C THR A 99 -0.25 16.00 -12.44
N GLN A 100 0.85 15.31 -12.69
CA GLN A 100 1.13 13.96 -12.20
C GLN A 100 1.81 13.97 -10.82
N ASP A 101 2.25 15.13 -10.36
CA ASP A 101 2.88 15.32 -9.06
C ASP A 101 1.83 15.33 -7.94
N VAL A 102 1.11 14.20 -7.80
CA VAL A 102 0.07 13.97 -6.79
C VAL A 102 0.59 13.09 -5.66
N VAL A 103 -0.01 13.20 -4.48
CA VAL A 103 0.47 12.54 -3.26
C VAL A 103 0.68 11.03 -3.44
N ILE A 104 -0.20 10.35 -4.18
CA ILE A 104 -0.08 8.92 -4.45
C ILE A 104 1.20 8.61 -5.24
N ASN A 105 1.45 9.37 -6.31
CA ASN A 105 2.65 9.18 -7.14
C ASN A 105 3.92 9.57 -6.37
N ARG A 106 3.85 10.61 -5.52
CA ARG A 106 4.95 11.00 -4.61
C ARG A 106 5.30 9.88 -3.64
N VAL A 107 4.29 9.18 -3.06
CA VAL A 107 4.52 8.02 -2.19
C VAL A 107 5.23 6.90 -2.95
N ILE A 108 4.74 6.55 -4.15
CA ILE A 108 5.34 5.50 -4.98
C ILE A 108 6.80 5.86 -5.32
N PHE A 109 7.04 7.08 -5.79
CA PHE A 109 8.37 7.58 -6.14
C PHE A 109 9.33 7.57 -4.93
N SER A 110 8.87 8.07 -3.77
CA SER A 110 9.65 8.07 -2.53
C SER A 110 9.98 6.65 -2.06
N THR A 111 9.05 5.69 -2.28
CA THR A 111 9.28 4.28 -1.95
C THR A 111 10.33 3.64 -2.87
N LEU A 112 10.29 3.93 -4.17
CA LEU A 112 11.36 3.48 -5.09
C LEU A 112 12.73 4.01 -4.68
N LYS A 113 12.82 5.30 -4.28
CA LYS A 113 14.07 5.88 -3.76
C LYS A 113 14.50 5.23 -2.43
N ARG A 114 13.54 4.89 -1.57
CA ARG A 114 13.82 4.19 -0.32
C ARG A 114 14.44 2.82 -0.60
N LEU A 115 13.90 2.05 -1.53
CA LEU A 115 14.45 0.75 -1.94
C LEU A 115 15.90 0.85 -2.42
N MET A 116 16.27 1.92 -3.12
CA MET A 116 17.66 2.14 -3.55
C MET A 116 18.67 2.22 -2.40
N ARG A 117 18.20 2.50 -1.18
CA ARG A 117 19.01 2.65 0.04
C ARG A 117 19.05 1.39 0.89
N ILE A 118 18.24 0.38 0.60
CA ILE A 118 18.20 -0.88 1.34
C ILE A 118 19.43 -1.72 1.01
N GLU A 119 20.10 -2.22 2.06
CA GLU A 119 21.13 -3.25 1.93
C GLU A 119 20.49 -4.59 1.57
N GLY A 120 21.22 -5.48 0.90
CA GLY A 120 20.69 -6.80 0.52
C GLY A 120 19.93 -6.86 -0.81
N ILE A 121 19.60 -5.72 -1.42
CA ILE A 121 18.99 -5.73 -2.77
C ILE A 121 20.06 -6.06 -3.82
N ASP A 122 19.79 -7.06 -4.64
CA ASP A 122 20.64 -7.52 -5.73
C ASP A 122 20.91 -6.41 -6.75
N GLU A 123 22.13 -6.36 -7.29
CA GLU A 123 22.52 -5.28 -8.18
C GLU A 123 21.70 -5.22 -9.48
N ASP A 124 21.27 -6.36 -10.00
CA ASP A 124 20.37 -6.43 -11.17
C ASP A 124 19.01 -5.78 -10.88
N ILE A 125 18.45 -6.04 -9.70
CA ILE A 125 17.20 -5.43 -9.23
C ILE A 125 17.42 -3.93 -9.01
N ARG A 126 18.53 -3.54 -8.39
CA ARG A 126 18.91 -2.14 -8.18
C ARG A 126 19.08 -1.39 -9.50
N ALA A 127 19.68 -2.01 -10.52
CA ALA A 127 19.80 -1.43 -11.84
C ALA A 127 18.42 -1.21 -12.51
N ARG A 128 17.47 -2.13 -12.31
CA ARG A 128 16.10 -1.98 -12.79
C ARG A 128 15.35 -0.87 -12.04
N LEU A 129 15.50 -0.77 -10.73
CA LEU A 129 14.94 0.33 -9.93
C LEU A 129 15.43 1.69 -10.44
N ARG A 130 16.74 1.84 -10.72
CA ARG A 130 17.31 3.08 -11.33
C ARG A 130 16.65 3.40 -12.66
N LYS A 131 16.49 2.39 -13.54
CA LYS A 131 15.84 2.58 -14.86
C LYS A 131 14.38 3.00 -14.72
N THR A 132 13.65 2.42 -13.76
CA THR A 132 12.26 2.78 -13.50
C THR A 132 12.16 4.20 -12.92
N LEU A 133 13.01 4.56 -11.95
CA LEU A 133 13.08 5.92 -11.39
C LEU A 133 13.34 6.98 -12.47
N ALA A 134 14.25 6.68 -13.41
CA ALA A 134 14.60 7.62 -14.51
C ALA A 134 13.43 7.88 -15.47
N LYS A 135 12.42 7.01 -15.52
CA LYS A 135 11.23 7.21 -16.36
C LYS A 135 10.14 8.04 -15.69
N PHE A 136 10.25 8.27 -14.38
CA PHE A 136 9.27 9.12 -13.69
C PHE A 136 9.37 10.56 -14.17
N PRO A 137 8.24 11.25 -14.37
CA PRO A 137 8.25 12.68 -14.62
C PRO A 137 8.77 13.41 -13.38
N HIS A 138 8.77 14.73 -13.41
CA HIS A 138 9.14 15.52 -12.25
C HIS A 138 8.13 15.31 -11.12
N ILE A 139 8.47 14.43 -10.19
CA ILE A 139 7.68 14.06 -8.99
C ILE A 139 8.50 14.42 -7.76
N GLU A 140 7.89 15.14 -6.84
CA GLU A 140 8.53 15.54 -5.58
C GLU A 140 8.66 14.33 -4.63
N GLU A 141 9.84 14.19 -4.02
CA GLU A 141 10.04 13.23 -2.93
C GLU A 141 9.43 13.76 -1.65
N ILE A 142 8.67 12.91 -0.95
CA ILE A 142 8.03 13.27 0.31
C ILE A 142 8.40 12.33 1.44
N ARG A 143 8.27 12.82 2.67
CA ARG A 143 8.32 11.96 3.85
C ARG A 143 7.02 11.17 3.95
N VAL A 144 7.12 9.85 3.76
CA VAL A 144 5.98 8.94 3.91
C VAL A 144 5.82 8.55 5.36
N THR A 145 4.60 8.63 5.87
CA THR A 145 4.23 8.24 7.24
C THR A 145 3.10 7.22 7.20
N GLU A 146 2.98 6.41 8.26
CA GLU A 146 1.90 5.43 8.38
C GLU A 146 0.51 6.08 8.27
N GLY A 147 0.30 7.22 8.92
CA GLY A 147 -0.97 7.95 8.85
C GLY A 147 -1.29 8.47 7.44
N LEU A 148 -0.27 8.82 6.63
CA LEU A 148 -0.46 9.18 5.22
C LEU A 148 -0.91 7.97 4.41
N LEU A 149 -0.21 6.86 4.53
CA LEU A 149 -0.54 5.61 3.83
C LEU A 149 -1.92 5.09 4.22
N GLY A 150 -2.26 5.11 5.52
CA GLY A 150 -3.57 4.72 6.02
C GLY A 150 -4.70 5.54 5.39
N ARG A 151 -4.56 6.87 5.33
CA ARG A 151 -5.54 7.75 4.68
C ARG A 151 -5.68 7.45 3.18
N LEU A 152 -4.56 7.29 2.46
CA LEU A 152 -4.60 7.01 1.03
C LEU A 152 -5.30 5.67 0.71
N LEU A 153 -5.08 4.64 1.52
CA LEU A 153 -5.72 3.33 1.33
C LEU A 153 -7.24 3.34 1.62
N GLN A 154 -7.73 4.32 2.40
CA GLN A 154 -9.16 4.51 2.64
C GLN A 154 -9.88 5.21 1.46
N HIS A 155 -9.14 5.91 0.60
CA HIS A 155 -9.73 6.55 -0.57
C HIS A 155 -10.19 5.54 -1.62
N ARG A 156 -11.16 5.95 -2.44
CA ARG A 156 -11.68 5.15 -3.55
C ARG A 156 -10.68 5.11 -4.70
N LEU A 157 -9.76 4.14 -4.63
CA LEU A 157 -8.72 3.91 -5.63
C LEU A 157 -9.06 2.68 -6.48
N SER A 158 -8.46 2.61 -7.68
CA SER A 158 -8.48 1.37 -8.45
C SER A 158 -7.76 0.25 -7.69
N GLY A 159 -8.17 -1.02 -7.91
CA GLY A 159 -7.53 -2.18 -7.27
C GLY A 159 -6.02 -2.20 -7.49
N PHE A 160 -5.56 -1.78 -8.68
CA PHE A 160 -4.14 -1.74 -8.99
C PHE A 160 -3.35 -0.72 -8.15
N TYR A 161 -3.88 0.51 -7.97
CA TYR A 161 -3.26 1.48 -7.06
C TYR A 161 -3.30 1.04 -5.60
N LYS A 162 -4.36 0.32 -5.18
CA LYS A 162 -4.42 -0.29 -3.84
C LYS A 162 -3.32 -1.33 -3.65
N LEU A 163 -3.10 -2.20 -4.64
CA LEU A 163 -1.99 -3.16 -4.62
C LEU A 163 -0.65 -2.43 -4.43
N VAL A 164 -0.36 -1.44 -5.28
CA VAL A 164 0.91 -0.70 -5.24
C VAL A 164 1.12 0.01 -3.90
N LEU A 165 0.08 0.66 -3.35
CA LEU A 165 0.17 1.34 -2.06
C LEU A 165 0.34 0.36 -0.88
N ASN A 166 -0.27 -0.82 -0.92
CA ASN A 166 -0.05 -1.85 0.10
C ASN A 166 1.39 -2.37 0.07
N ILE A 167 1.97 -2.54 -1.12
CA ILE A 167 3.40 -2.88 -1.27
C ILE A 167 4.28 -1.75 -0.72
N CYS A 168 3.98 -0.49 -1.05
CA CYS A 168 4.68 0.66 -0.48
C CYS A 168 4.61 0.64 1.05
N ARG A 169 3.42 0.42 1.62
CA ARG A 169 3.23 0.33 3.07
C ARG A 169 4.11 -0.75 3.68
N LEU A 170 4.08 -1.95 3.10
CA LEU A 170 4.87 -3.08 3.60
C LEU A 170 6.37 -2.78 3.59
N ILE A 171 6.88 -2.13 2.53
CA ILE A 171 8.28 -1.70 2.44
C ILE A 171 8.61 -0.68 3.54
N TRP A 172 7.74 0.31 3.77
CA TRP A 172 7.97 1.32 4.81
C TRP A 172 7.92 0.73 6.21
N ASP A 173 6.99 -0.19 6.48
CA ASP A 173 6.82 -0.85 7.78
C ASP A 173 7.96 -1.85 8.08
N SER A 174 8.63 -2.36 7.02
CA SER A 174 9.70 -3.36 7.14
C SER A 174 11.11 -2.77 7.01
N THR A 175 11.29 -1.45 6.97
CA THR A 175 12.61 -0.83 6.79
C THR A 175 12.98 0.08 7.92
N LEU A 176 14.19 -0.13 8.50
CA LEU A 176 14.75 0.70 9.57
C LEU A 176 16.09 1.34 9.13
N PRO A 177 16.46 2.51 9.70
CA PRO A 177 17.78 3.08 9.50
C PRO A 177 18.86 2.18 10.08
N CYS A 178 19.94 1.91 9.33
CA CYS A 178 21.12 1.24 9.86
C CYS A 178 21.82 2.15 10.90
N LYS A 179 22.21 1.56 12.04
CA LYS A 179 22.83 2.31 13.14
C LYS A 179 24.22 2.89 12.78
N ASP A 180 24.96 2.17 11.92
CA ASP A 180 26.37 2.45 11.66
C ASP A 180 26.67 2.98 10.25
N LYS A 181 25.64 3.19 9.40
CA LYS A 181 25.84 3.57 8.00
C LYS A 181 24.88 4.70 7.62
N ASP A 182 25.48 5.86 7.38
CA ASP A 182 24.74 7.07 7.06
C ASP A 182 23.87 6.89 5.79
N GLY A 183 22.56 7.01 5.98
CA GLY A 183 21.59 6.94 4.90
C GLY A 183 21.24 5.57 4.35
N ARG A 184 21.82 4.48 4.85
CA ARG A 184 21.45 3.12 4.48
C ARG A 184 20.32 2.58 5.35
N LEU A 185 19.56 1.63 4.79
CA LEU A 185 18.40 1.01 5.43
C LEU A 185 18.60 -0.49 5.49
N GLU A 186 18.17 -1.06 6.62
CA GLU A 186 18.05 -2.50 6.82
C GLU A 186 16.61 -2.93 6.58
N PHE A 187 16.42 -4.09 5.95
CA PHE A 187 15.10 -4.67 5.74
C PHE A 187 14.84 -5.76 6.78
N LEU A 188 13.74 -5.63 7.50
CA LEU A 188 13.27 -6.63 8.47
C LEU A 188 12.35 -7.62 7.76
N ASP A 189 12.71 -8.89 7.79
CA ASP A 189 11.89 -9.96 7.25
C ASP A 189 10.67 -10.18 8.17
N PHE A 190 9.52 -9.64 7.77
CA PHE A 190 8.27 -9.78 8.53
C PHE A 190 7.74 -11.22 8.54
N THR A 191 8.25 -12.12 7.69
CA THR A 191 7.85 -13.53 7.70
C THR A 191 8.36 -14.28 8.92
N GLU A 192 9.32 -13.70 9.65
CA GLU A 192 9.81 -14.20 10.92
C GLU A 192 8.97 -13.71 12.11
N ASP A 193 8.04 -12.77 11.90
CA ASP A 193 7.11 -12.28 12.92
C ASP A 193 5.80 -13.09 12.86
N ASP A 194 5.68 -14.07 13.74
CA ASP A 194 4.52 -14.98 13.81
C ASP A 194 3.19 -14.22 13.95
N PHE A 195 3.16 -13.13 14.71
CA PHE A 195 1.94 -12.34 14.88
C PHE A 195 1.51 -11.66 13.58
N ARG A 196 2.45 -11.05 12.87
CA ARG A 196 2.18 -10.43 11.57
C ARG A 196 1.74 -11.47 10.54
N MET A 197 2.43 -12.60 10.50
CA MET A 197 2.10 -13.68 9.57
C MET A 197 0.72 -14.26 9.85
N ASN A 198 0.34 -14.48 11.10
CA ASN A 198 -0.99 -14.94 11.47
C ASN A 198 -2.07 -13.95 11.02
N CYS A 199 -1.89 -12.65 11.28
CA CYS A 199 -2.85 -11.61 10.81
C CYS A 199 -2.98 -11.57 9.28
N ILE A 200 -1.89 -11.77 8.54
CA ILE A 200 -1.90 -11.83 7.07
C ILE A 200 -2.63 -13.09 6.62
N PHE A 201 -2.35 -14.23 7.25
CA PHE A 201 -2.95 -15.52 6.90
C PHE A 201 -4.45 -15.58 7.18
N GLU A 202 -4.91 -15.05 8.32
CA GLU A 202 -6.35 -14.91 8.62
C GLU A 202 -7.08 -14.09 7.53
N ARG A 203 -6.50 -12.95 7.14
CA ARG A 203 -7.07 -12.11 6.07
C ARG A 203 -7.04 -12.83 4.72
N PHE A 204 -5.97 -13.57 4.44
CA PHE A 204 -5.88 -14.39 3.24
C PHE A 204 -7.01 -15.41 3.21
N LEU A 205 -7.19 -16.22 4.27
CA LEU A 205 -8.22 -17.24 4.36
C LEU A 205 -9.62 -16.63 4.17
N MET A 206 -9.92 -15.56 4.89
CA MET A 206 -11.20 -14.87 4.79
C MET A 206 -11.52 -14.44 3.36
N ASN A 207 -10.56 -13.76 2.71
CA ASN A 207 -10.78 -13.25 1.35
C ASN A 207 -10.74 -14.36 0.29
N PHE A 208 -9.90 -15.36 0.49
CA PHE A 208 -9.85 -16.54 -0.38
C PHE A 208 -11.19 -17.27 -0.36
N CYS A 209 -11.75 -17.56 0.82
CA CYS A 209 -13.02 -18.23 0.95
C CYS A 209 -14.17 -17.38 0.35
N LYS A 210 -14.19 -16.07 0.60
CA LYS A 210 -15.19 -15.18 -0.01
C LYS A 210 -15.18 -15.19 -1.53
N GLN A 211 -14.04 -15.45 -2.15
CA GLN A 211 -13.91 -15.41 -3.62
C GLN A 211 -14.07 -16.79 -4.26
N ASN A 212 -13.54 -17.84 -3.62
CA ASN A 212 -13.42 -19.16 -4.24
C ASN A 212 -14.41 -20.20 -3.71
N CYS A 213 -14.99 -19.96 -2.51
CA CYS A 213 -15.95 -20.91 -1.90
C CYS A 213 -17.40 -20.42 -1.97
N ARG A 214 -17.67 -19.27 -2.61
CA ARG A 214 -18.97 -18.62 -2.61
C ARG A 214 -20.09 -19.47 -3.21
N ASP A 215 -19.79 -20.29 -4.20
CA ASP A 215 -20.79 -21.14 -4.86
C ASP A 215 -21.30 -22.24 -3.93
N GLU A 216 -20.44 -22.75 -3.04
CA GLU A 216 -20.77 -23.80 -2.07
C GLU A 216 -21.16 -23.20 -0.70
N TYR A 217 -20.52 -22.11 -0.30
CA TYR A 217 -20.72 -21.41 0.97
C TYR A 217 -21.00 -19.91 0.70
N PRO A 218 -22.26 -19.53 0.50
CA PRO A 218 -22.63 -18.15 0.16
C PRO A 218 -22.31 -17.14 1.25
N GLU A 219 -22.24 -17.59 2.52
CA GLU A 219 -21.92 -16.74 3.65
C GLU A 219 -20.54 -17.11 4.22
N VAL A 220 -19.64 -16.11 4.26
CA VAL A 220 -18.29 -16.21 4.81
C VAL A 220 -18.05 -15.02 5.72
N HIS A 221 -17.97 -15.28 7.02
CA HIS A 221 -17.82 -14.26 8.05
C HIS A 221 -17.03 -14.77 9.25
N ARG A 222 -16.79 -13.93 10.24
CA ARG A 222 -16.32 -14.31 11.58
C ARG A 222 -17.53 -14.50 12.46
N GLU A 223 -17.46 -15.45 13.37
CA GLU A 223 -18.54 -15.76 14.30
C GLU A 223 -18.01 -15.82 15.73
N TYR A 224 -18.77 -15.24 16.65
CA TYR A 224 -18.50 -15.40 18.07
C TYR A 224 -19.11 -16.71 18.55
N ILE A 225 -18.30 -17.52 19.21
CA ILE A 225 -18.75 -18.80 19.79
C ILE A 225 -19.06 -18.57 21.25
N ASP A 226 -20.34 -18.76 21.60
CA ASP A 226 -20.78 -18.75 22.99
C ASP A 226 -20.41 -20.07 23.67
N PHE A 227 -19.78 -19.97 24.84
CA PHE A 227 -19.55 -21.15 25.68
C PHE A 227 -20.87 -21.67 26.21
N GLN A 228 -21.27 -22.87 25.79
CA GLN A 228 -22.37 -23.58 26.41
C GLN A 228 -21.87 -24.23 27.71
N LEU A 229 -22.00 -23.51 28.83
CA LEU A 229 -21.61 -24.01 30.13
C LEU A 229 -22.78 -24.75 30.75
N SER A 230 -22.63 -26.06 31.00
CA SER A 230 -23.55 -26.82 31.85
C SER A 230 -23.13 -26.65 33.31
N PRO A 231 -24.03 -26.24 34.22
CA PRO A 231 -23.70 -26.09 35.63
C PRO A 231 -23.39 -27.46 36.23
N PHE A 232 -22.14 -27.72 36.55
CA PHE A 232 -21.74 -28.89 37.33
C PHE A 232 -21.30 -28.39 38.72
N GLY A 233 -22.20 -28.52 39.72
CA GLY A 233 -21.91 -28.05 41.07
C GLY A 233 -22.42 -26.63 41.39
N MET A 234 -22.15 -26.14 42.61
CA MET A 234 -22.61 -24.81 43.05
C MET A 234 -22.13 -23.70 42.11
N MET A 235 -23.10 -23.04 41.53
CA MET A 235 -22.85 -21.94 40.58
C MET A 235 -22.30 -20.71 41.27
N PHE A 236 -21.18 -20.24 40.80
CA PHE A 236 -20.85 -18.83 40.87
C PHE A 236 -21.45 -18.14 39.62
N LYS A 237 -22.38 -17.22 39.84
CA LYS A 237 -23.03 -16.41 38.78
C LYS A 237 -22.03 -15.57 37.97
N GLU A 238 -20.79 -15.49 38.41
CA GLU A 238 -19.70 -14.64 37.88
C GLU A 238 -18.77 -15.38 36.91
N THR A 239 -18.96 -16.68 36.66
CA THR A 239 -18.04 -17.46 35.82
C THR A 239 -18.17 -17.16 34.32
N GLY A 240 -19.27 -16.58 33.85
CA GLY A 240 -19.43 -16.18 32.45
C GLY A 240 -18.58 -15.00 32.05
N GLU A 241 -18.26 -14.07 32.98
CA GLU A 241 -17.43 -12.90 32.72
C GLU A 241 -15.92 -13.22 32.73
N ALA A 242 -15.52 -14.36 33.25
CA ALA A 242 -14.11 -14.79 33.32
C ALA A 242 -13.63 -15.56 32.09
N LEU A 243 -14.51 -15.89 31.15
CA LEU A 243 -14.15 -16.61 29.94
C LEU A 243 -13.79 -15.62 28.81
N PRO A 244 -12.71 -15.88 28.08
CA PRO A 244 -12.38 -15.06 26.92
C PRO A 244 -13.46 -15.21 25.84
N MET A 245 -13.78 -14.12 25.14
CA MET A 245 -14.61 -14.22 23.93
C MET A 245 -13.86 -15.05 22.88
N MET A 246 -14.50 -16.10 22.38
CA MET A 246 -13.98 -16.87 21.26
C MET A 246 -14.57 -16.34 19.95
N GLU A 247 -13.72 -16.00 19.03
CA GLU A 247 -14.09 -15.61 17.66
C GLU A 247 -13.40 -16.56 16.68
N THR A 248 -14.14 -17.04 15.69
CA THR A 248 -13.56 -17.85 14.62
C THR A 248 -12.79 -16.96 13.65
N ASP A 249 -11.70 -17.45 13.10
CA ASP A 249 -10.97 -16.74 12.04
C ASP A 249 -11.81 -16.67 10.77
N VAL A 250 -12.49 -17.76 10.42
CA VAL A 250 -13.38 -17.87 9.25
C VAL A 250 -14.47 -18.91 9.55
N THR A 251 -15.72 -18.54 9.32
CA THR A 251 -16.86 -19.45 9.31
C THR A 251 -17.46 -19.51 7.91
N LEU A 252 -17.64 -20.72 7.40
CA LEU A 252 -18.28 -21.01 6.12
C LEU A 252 -19.68 -21.53 6.41
N PHE A 253 -20.71 -20.83 5.98
CA PHE A 253 -22.09 -21.21 6.22
C PHE A 253 -22.82 -21.51 4.91
N ASN A 254 -23.46 -22.68 4.87
CA ASN A 254 -24.36 -23.09 3.79
C ASN A 254 -25.76 -23.26 4.38
N PRO A 255 -26.76 -22.44 3.99
CA PRO A 255 -28.11 -22.51 4.49
C PRO A 255 -28.93 -23.67 3.92
N ASN A 256 -28.40 -24.47 2.96
CA ASN A 256 -29.10 -25.58 2.31
C ASN A 256 -28.91 -26.91 3.03
#